data_75c9a3cf5168514840e8f0e61de4ce7a
#
_entry.id   75c9a3cf5168514840e8f0e61de4ce7a
#
_cell.length_a   1.000
_cell.length_b   1.000
_cell.length_c   1.000
_cell.angle_alpha   90.00
_cell.angle_beta   90.00
_cell.angle_gamma   90.00
#
_symmetry.space_group_name_H-M   'P 1'
#
loop_
_entity.id
_entity.type
_entity.pdbx_description
1 polymer ?
#
loop_
_entity_poly.entity_id
_entity_poly.type
_entity_poly.pdbx_seq_one_letter_code
_entity_poly.pdbx_strand_id
1 'polypeptide(L)'
;FTPVWRNKKRDIDIGILWDNDYRLPEIFFNYLKENHKNLVIGDNQPYSGRLKNDTLYKHATINGLSNILIEIRQDLITEKKGQKYFANLVSKPLLLNRDNPILFKKSFYQSLAK
;
A
#
# COMPACT_ATOMS: atom_id res chain seq x y z
N PHE A 1 -4.33 -1.10 -11.06
CA PHE A 1 -4.19 -0.04 -12.10
C PHE A 1 -3.72 -0.60 -13.43
N THR A 2 -3.91 0.13 -14.52
CA THR A 2 -3.57 -0.34 -15.88
C THR A 2 -2.07 -0.32 -16.16
N PRO A 3 -1.54 -1.30 -16.94
CA PRO A 3 -0.11 -1.31 -17.32
C PRO A 3 0.30 -0.19 -18.27
N VAL A 4 -0.67 0.41 -18.94
CA VAL A 4 -0.47 1.54 -19.85
C VAL A 4 -1.45 2.65 -19.52
N TRP A 5 -0.98 3.89 -19.49
CA TRP A 5 -1.79 5.09 -19.30
C TRP A 5 -1.33 6.19 -20.25
N ARG A 6 -2.25 6.75 -21.04
CA ARG A 6 -1.95 7.79 -22.03
C ARG A 6 -0.76 7.42 -22.93
N ASN A 7 -0.77 6.19 -23.47
CA ASN A 7 0.27 5.60 -24.33
C ASN A 7 1.67 5.46 -23.69
N LYS A 8 1.76 5.58 -22.34
CA LYS A 8 3.00 5.36 -21.60
C LYS A 8 2.89 4.09 -20.78
N LYS A 9 3.91 3.23 -20.85
CA LYS A 9 4.04 2.08 -19.96
C LYS A 9 4.24 2.54 -18.53
N ARG A 10 3.69 1.76 -17.58
CA ARG A 10 3.87 1.97 -16.15
C ARG A 10 4.77 0.86 -15.62
N ASP A 11 5.93 1.22 -15.11
CA ASP A 11 6.94 0.26 -14.66
C ASP A 11 6.68 -0.24 -13.22
N ILE A 12 5.88 0.49 -12.44
CA ILE A 12 5.53 0.10 -11.07
C ILE A 12 4.66 -1.15 -11.09
N ASP A 13 5.04 -2.15 -10.31
CA ASP A 13 4.29 -3.39 -10.16
C ASP A 13 3.23 -3.29 -9.07
N ILE A 14 3.58 -2.69 -7.93
CA ILE A 14 2.71 -2.47 -6.79
C ILE A 14 2.98 -1.10 -6.17
N GLY A 15 1.93 -0.35 -5.90
CA GLY A 15 1.98 0.92 -5.19
C GLY A 15 1.51 0.77 -3.75
N ILE A 16 2.25 1.34 -2.82
CA ILE A 16 1.86 1.50 -1.42
C ILE A 16 1.56 3.00 -1.23
N LEU A 17 0.28 3.30 -1.03
CA LEU A 17 -0.19 4.67 -0.91
C LEU A 17 -0.53 4.99 0.53
N TRP A 18 -0.10 6.14 1.00
CA TRP A 18 -0.26 6.56 2.39
C TRP A 18 -0.29 8.09 2.51
N ASP A 19 -0.76 8.59 3.65
CA ASP A 19 -0.85 10.03 3.91
C ASP A 19 0.34 10.52 4.75
N ASN A 20 0.25 10.46 6.07
CA ASN A 20 1.31 10.93 6.98
C ASN A 20 1.62 9.91 8.09
N ASP A 21 0.78 8.91 8.28
CA ASP A 21 1.03 7.79 9.18
C ASP A 21 1.91 6.75 8.50
N TYR A 22 3.17 6.65 8.93
CA TYR A 22 4.16 5.74 8.33
C TYR A 22 4.27 4.39 9.01
N ARG A 23 3.48 4.10 10.05
CA ARG A 23 3.56 2.86 10.83
C ARG A 23 3.36 1.60 9.99
N LEU A 24 2.31 1.56 9.20
CA LEU A 24 2.01 0.41 8.34
C LEU A 24 2.81 0.44 7.03
N PRO A 25 3.01 1.59 6.36
CA PRO A 25 3.89 1.69 5.20
C PRO A 25 5.30 1.15 5.46
N GLU A 26 5.93 1.50 6.58
CA GLU A 26 7.27 1.03 6.94
C GLU A 26 7.37 -0.50 6.95
N ILE A 27 6.40 -1.16 7.55
CA ILE A 27 6.31 -2.62 7.62
C ILE A 27 6.23 -3.22 6.22
N PHE A 28 5.39 -2.68 5.35
CA PHE A 28 5.24 -3.15 3.98
C PHE A 28 6.49 -2.90 3.15
N PHE A 29 7.08 -1.71 3.18
CA PHE A 29 8.29 -1.42 2.43
C PHE A 29 9.46 -2.29 2.85
N ASN A 30 9.68 -2.49 4.15
CA ASN A 30 10.74 -3.36 4.67
C ASN A 30 10.53 -4.81 4.22
N TYR A 31 9.32 -5.33 4.36
CA TYR A 31 9.00 -6.69 3.95
C TYR A 31 9.21 -6.90 2.44
N LEU A 32 8.71 -5.99 1.62
CA LEU A 32 8.84 -6.08 0.16
C LEU A 32 10.28 -5.97 -0.29
N LYS A 33 11.05 -5.06 0.29
CA LYS A 33 12.47 -4.88 0.00
C LYS A 33 13.30 -6.13 0.30
N GLU A 34 12.99 -6.84 1.37
CA GLU A 34 13.71 -8.04 1.78
C GLU A 34 13.29 -9.28 0.99
N ASN A 35 12.00 -9.45 0.72
CA ASN A 35 11.43 -10.69 0.21
C ASN A 35 11.02 -10.66 -1.27
N HIS A 36 10.87 -9.47 -1.86
CA HIS A 36 10.37 -9.28 -3.23
C HIS A 36 11.23 -8.28 -4.02
N LYS A 37 12.53 -8.52 -4.06
CA LYS A 37 13.54 -7.64 -4.68
C LYS A 37 13.38 -7.44 -6.19
N ASN A 38 12.64 -8.34 -6.83
CA ASN A 38 12.34 -8.29 -8.26
C ASN A 38 11.17 -7.36 -8.63
N LEU A 39 10.43 -6.87 -7.64
CA LEU A 39 9.30 -5.97 -7.88
C LEU A 39 9.72 -4.51 -7.84
N VAL A 40 9.10 -3.72 -8.71
CA VAL A 40 9.18 -2.26 -8.68
C VAL A 40 8.06 -1.74 -7.77
N ILE A 41 8.46 -1.23 -6.61
CA ILE A 41 7.53 -0.75 -5.58
C ILE A 41 7.36 0.77 -5.70
N GLY A 42 6.12 1.23 -5.82
CA GLY A 42 5.79 2.65 -5.80
C GLY A 42 5.53 3.15 -4.38
N ASP A 43 6.24 4.20 -3.98
CA ASP A 43 5.95 4.96 -2.75
C ASP A 43 5.08 6.16 -3.12
N ASN A 44 3.79 6.12 -2.76
CA ASN A 44 2.80 7.08 -3.25
C ASN A 44 2.84 7.24 -4.78
N GLN A 45 2.99 6.13 -5.48
CA GLN A 45 2.96 6.02 -6.94
C GLN A 45 2.28 4.70 -7.34
N PRO A 46 1.53 4.67 -8.43
CA PRO A 46 1.28 5.73 -9.41
C PRO A 46 0.25 6.78 -8.95
N TYR A 47 -0.31 6.61 -7.77
CA TYR A 47 -1.26 7.55 -7.16
C TYR A 47 -0.77 7.92 -5.77
N SER A 48 -1.42 8.91 -5.13
CA SER A 48 -1.11 9.34 -3.77
C SER A 48 -2.20 8.91 -2.79
N GLY A 49 -1.80 8.52 -1.58
CA GLY A 49 -2.72 8.32 -0.46
C GLY A 49 -3.20 9.61 0.22
N ARG A 50 -2.77 10.77 -0.30
CA ARG A 50 -3.06 12.10 0.27
C ARG A 50 -4.26 12.75 -0.42
N LEU A 51 -5.39 12.04 -0.42
CA LEU A 51 -6.64 12.52 -1.03
C LEU A 51 -7.68 12.80 0.05
N LYS A 52 -8.02 14.08 0.20
CA LYS A 52 -9.05 14.49 1.15
C LYS A 52 -10.40 13.89 0.78
N ASN A 53 -11.11 13.40 1.78
CA ASN A 53 -12.43 12.80 1.64
C ASN A 53 -12.49 11.46 0.88
N ASP A 54 -11.36 10.84 0.57
CA ASP A 54 -11.34 9.47 0.05
C ASP A 54 -11.57 8.43 1.17
N THR A 55 -11.52 7.16 0.82
CA THR A 55 -11.73 6.04 1.75
C THR A 55 -10.70 6.01 2.89
N LEU A 56 -9.41 6.19 2.57
CA LEU A 56 -8.34 6.23 3.57
C LEU A 56 -8.59 7.36 4.58
N TYR A 57 -8.82 8.56 4.07
CA TYR A 57 -9.04 9.74 4.89
C TYR A 57 -10.23 9.56 5.84
N LYS A 58 -11.40 9.18 5.28
CA LYS A 58 -12.66 9.09 6.03
C LYS A 58 -12.68 7.95 7.06
N HIS A 59 -12.08 6.82 6.75
CA HIS A 59 -12.24 5.60 7.56
C HIS A 59 -11.04 5.30 8.43
N ALA A 60 -9.86 5.82 8.11
CA ALA A 60 -8.65 5.53 8.86
C ALA A 60 -7.93 6.77 9.37
N THR A 61 -7.52 7.68 8.50
CA THR A 61 -6.65 8.81 8.87
C THR A 61 -7.26 9.69 9.96
N ILE A 62 -8.51 10.14 9.80
CA ILE A 62 -9.18 10.99 10.79
C ILE A 62 -9.56 10.24 12.08
N ASN A 63 -9.51 8.91 12.05
CA ASN A 63 -9.80 8.05 13.21
C ASN A 63 -8.53 7.56 13.92
N GLY A 64 -7.35 7.97 13.47
CA GLY A 64 -6.07 7.59 14.06
C GLY A 64 -5.68 6.13 13.86
N LEU A 65 -6.25 5.46 12.85
CA LEU A 65 -5.98 4.07 12.54
C LEU A 65 -4.81 3.94 11.56
N SER A 66 -3.90 2.99 11.82
CA SER A 66 -2.87 2.62 10.85
C SER A 66 -3.50 2.20 9.54
N ASN A 67 -2.99 2.72 8.43
CA ASN A 67 -3.61 2.48 7.14
C ASN A 67 -2.63 2.58 5.98
N ILE A 68 -2.94 1.87 4.93
CA ILE A 68 -2.36 2.01 3.58
C ILE A 68 -3.44 1.71 2.55
N LEU A 69 -3.22 2.14 1.32
CA LEU A 69 -3.96 1.67 0.15
C LEU A 69 -2.96 0.98 -0.78
N ILE A 70 -3.34 -0.19 -1.27
CA ILE A 70 -2.49 -1.01 -2.13
C ILE A 70 -3.04 -0.99 -3.54
N GLU A 71 -2.19 -0.66 -4.49
CA GLU A 71 -2.49 -0.64 -5.92
C GLU A 71 -1.61 -1.63 -6.66
N ILE A 72 -2.19 -2.68 -7.23
CA ILE A 72 -1.48 -3.70 -8.00
C ILE A 72 -1.73 -3.47 -9.49
N ARG A 73 -0.67 -3.57 -10.32
CA ARG A 73 -0.84 -3.46 -11.76
C ARG A 73 -1.63 -4.67 -12.28
N GLN A 74 -2.71 -4.42 -13.00
CA GLN A 74 -3.73 -5.43 -13.31
C GLN A 74 -3.22 -6.60 -14.16
N ASP A 75 -2.23 -6.39 -15.03
CA ASP A 75 -1.64 -7.44 -15.86
C ASP A 75 -0.94 -8.54 -15.03
N LEU A 76 -0.51 -8.20 -13.80
CA LEU A 76 0.18 -9.14 -12.89
C LEU A 76 -0.78 -10.07 -12.15
N ILE A 77 -2.07 -9.79 -12.19
CA ILE A 77 -3.11 -10.54 -11.45
C ILE A 77 -4.23 -11.06 -12.36
N THR A 78 -3.98 -11.20 -13.65
CA THR A 78 -4.96 -11.76 -14.60
C THR A 78 -5.12 -13.26 -14.42
N GLU A 79 -4.07 -13.96 -13.99
CA GLU A 79 -4.06 -15.40 -13.79
C GLU A 79 -3.98 -15.79 -12.31
N LYS A 80 -4.45 -17.00 -11.98
CA LYS A 80 -4.45 -17.52 -10.61
C LYS A 80 -3.07 -17.51 -9.94
N LYS A 81 -2.01 -17.77 -10.71
CA LYS A 81 -0.63 -17.74 -10.20
C LYS A 81 -0.26 -16.34 -9.67
N GLY A 82 -0.53 -15.30 -10.43
CA GLY A 82 -0.30 -13.92 -10.02
C GLY A 82 -1.18 -13.51 -8.85
N GLN A 83 -2.46 -13.89 -8.88
CA GLN A 83 -3.40 -13.62 -7.79
C GLN A 83 -2.92 -14.22 -6.46
N LYS A 84 -2.48 -15.49 -6.46
CA LYS A 84 -1.92 -16.14 -5.27
C LYS A 84 -0.63 -15.48 -4.80
N TYR A 85 0.25 -15.12 -5.73
CA TYR A 85 1.50 -14.43 -5.42
C TYR A 85 1.24 -13.12 -4.66
N PHE A 86 0.40 -12.24 -5.20
CA PHE A 86 0.08 -10.97 -4.57
C PHE A 86 -0.77 -11.11 -3.31
N ALA A 87 -1.65 -12.10 -3.23
CA ALA A 87 -2.38 -12.40 -1.99
C ALA A 87 -1.43 -12.78 -0.86
N ASN A 88 -0.43 -13.61 -1.11
CA ASN A 88 0.61 -13.95 -0.12
C ASN A 88 1.47 -12.74 0.24
N LEU A 89 1.87 -11.96 -0.76
CA LEU A 89 2.69 -10.75 -0.57
C LEU A 89 2.00 -9.73 0.34
N VAL A 90 0.70 -9.55 0.20
CA VAL A 90 -0.09 -8.61 1.02
C VAL A 90 -0.39 -9.18 2.41
N SER A 91 -0.72 -10.47 2.50
CA SER A 91 -1.11 -11.09 3.77
C SER A 91 0.07 -11.31 4.72
N LYS A 92 1.24 -11.66 4.22
CA LYS A 92 2.42 -11.99 5.05
C LYS A 92 2.85 -10.87 6.01
N PRO A 93 3.08 -9.63 5.57
CA PRO A 93 3.46 -8.56 6.50
C PRO A 93 2.39 -8.29 7.57
N LEU A 94 1.12 -8.44 7.23
CA LEU A 94 0.02 -8.31 8.19
C LEU A 94 0.05 -9.44 9.23
N LEU A 95 0.20 -10.70 8.80
CA LEU A 95 0.27 -11.85 9.70
C LEU A 95 1.48 -11.79 10.62
N LEU A 96 2.64 -11.39 10.11
CA LEU A 96 3.87 -11.23 10.91
C LEU A 96 3.76 -10.13 11.96
N ASN A 97 2.89 -9.15 11.75
CA ASN A 97 2.70 -7.99 12.62
C ASN A 97 1.34 -7.97 13.32
N ARG A 98 0.59 -9.08 13.31
CA ARG A 98 -0.74 -9.17 13.91
C ARG A 98 -0.79 -8.82 15.40
N ASP A 99 0.31 -9.04 16.13
CA ASP A 99 0.44 -8.76 17.56
C ASP A 99 1.30 -7.51 17.84
N ASN A 100 1.62 -6.73 16.82
CA ASN A 100 2.40 -5.51 16.97
C ASN A 100 1.53 -4.37 17.52
N PRO A 101 1.69 -3.96 18.81
CA PRO A 101 0.79 -3.01 19.46
C PRO A 101 0.80 -1.62 18.82
N ILE A 102 1.90 -1.23 18.18
CA ILE A 102 2.02 0.07 17.50
C ILE A 102 0.97 0.25 16.40
N LEU A 103 0.64 -0.84 15.67
CA LEU A 103 -0.34 -0.79 14.58
C LEU A 103 -1.77 -0.62 15.08
N PHE A 104 -2.05 -1.05 16.31
CA PHE A 104 -3.41 -1.03 16.88
C PHE A 104 -3.64 0.16 17.81
N LYS A 105 -2.60 0.92 18.13
CA LYS A 105 -2.72 2.15 18.91
C LYS A 105 -3.31 3.26 18.04
N LYS A 106 -4.38 3.90 18.51
CA LYS A 106 -4.87 5.13 17.87
C LYS A 106 -3.83 6.22 17.99
N SER A 107 -3.41 6.76 16.86
CA SER A 107 -2.43 7.85 16.79
C SER A 107 -2.83 8.80 15.67
N PHE A 108 -2.96 10.07 16.01
CA PHE A 108 -3.46 11.09 15.09
C PHE A 108 -2.28 11.85 14.49
N TYR A 109 -1.99 11.57 13.24
CA TYR A 109 -1.02 12.31 12.45
C TYR A 109 -1.76 13.37 11.63
N GLN A 110 -1.21 14.56 11.57
CA GLN A 110 -1.78 15.60 10.73
C GLN A 110 -1.81 15.13 9.27
N SER A 111 -2.99 15.10 8.67
CA SER A 111 -3.14 14.74 7.27
C SER A 111 -2.46 15.75 6.35
N LEU A 112 -1.80 15.26 5.32
CA LEU A 112 -1.23 16.04 4.22
C LEU A 112 -2.17 16.11 3.01
N ALA A 113 -3.38 15.55 3.13
CA ALA A 113 -4.38 15.55 2.08
C ALA A 113 -4.88 16.98 1.77
N LYS A 114 -5.05 17.22 0.48
CA LYS A 114 -5.53 18.52 -0.04
C LYS A 114 -6.93 18.38 -0.64
#